data_fa9d417cbc41c684fb7a32656328e123
#
_entry.id   fa9d417cbc41c684fb7a32656328e123
#
_cell.length_a   1.000
_cell.length_b   1.000
_cell.length_c   1.000
_cell.angle_alpha   90.00
_cell.angle_beta   90.00
_cell.angle_gamma   90.00
#
_symmetry.space_group_name_H-M   'P 1'
#
loop_
_entity.id
_entity.type
_entity.pdbx_description
1 polymer ?
#
loop_
_entity_poly.entity_id
_entity_poly.type
_entity_poly.pdbx_seq_one_letter_code
_entity_poly.pdbx_strand_id
1 'polypeptide(L)'
;MRRLAAGLLLLALLGQSTDASAQPLPRVHRIGVLSPGSATESAAVQREPFERGLRDLGWAPGSSLIIEYRHAEGRAARLGELARELVRLNVAVIVARSSPGVAAAREATASIPIVMSISRPVRVGVLDNAALRRDAVASVGEAGRALGLEIQGFTVAGSEALTETFTAMSRARIGAILVRADPLLLEPNRSQIVALAARNRMPAIYPWRFYVDAGGLMSYAENLPAFHYRSASYVDRILKGARPADLPVEQPTKFEFVVNLKAARALDLTIPHGLLLRADEVIE
;
A
#
# COMPACT_ATOMS: atom_id res chain seq x y z
N MET A 1 47.85 27.45 74.55
CA MET A 1 48.04 27.23 73.12
C MET A 1 46.93 26.25 72.55
N ARG A 2 45.65 26.52 72.82
CA ARG A 2 44.56 25.60 72.37
C ARG A 2 43.33 26.32 71.80
N ARG A 3 43.47 27.62 71.43
CA ARG A 3 42.32 28.42 70.91
C ARG A 3 42.56 29.06 69.53
N LEU A 4 43.68 28.75 68.87
CA LEU A 4 44.00 29.27 67.54
C LEU A 4 43.85 28.23 66.41
N ALA A 5 43.52 26.95 66.70
CA ALA A 5 43.38 25.92 65.73
C ALA A 5 41.91 25.73 65.24
N ALA A 6 40.91 26.32 65.90
CA ALA A 6 39.49 26.16 65.56
C ALA A 6 39.00 27.19 64.54
N GLY A 7 39.77 28.30 64.31
CA GLY A 7 39.34 29.36 63.37
C GLY A 7 39.74 29.14 61.89
N LEU A 8 40.68 28.25 61.63
CA LEU A 8 41.19 27.99 60.26
C LEU A 8 40.48 26.85 59.55
N LEU A 9 39.67 26.03 60.26
CA LEU A 9 38.92 24.95 59.63
C LEU A 9 37.51 25.38 59.11
N LEU A 10 37.02 26.58 59.50
CA LEU A 10 35.72 27.08 59.06
C LEU A 10 35.77 27.93 57.78
N LEU A 11 36.94 28.36 57.30
CA LEU A 11 37.11 29.13 56.07
C LEU A 11 37.39 28.25 54.84
N ALA A 12 37.66 26.96 55.01
CA ALA A 12 37.93 26.05 53.87
C ALA A 12 36.65 25.38 53.32
N LEU A 13 35.49 25.58 53.91
CA LEU A 13 34.20 24.98 53.49
C LEU A 13 33.31 25.94 52.67
N LEU A 14 33.74 27.19 52.44
CA LEU A 14 32.95 28.18 51.71
C LEU A 14 33.45 28.44 50.29
N GLY A 15 34.39 27.63 49.77
CA GLY A 15 35.04 27.83 48.47
C GLY A 15 34.71 26.75 47.43
N GLN A 16 33.74 25.88 47.65
CA GLN A 16 33.24 25.02 46.57
C GLN A 16 32.08 25.72 45.85
N SER A 17 32.39 26.60 44.94
CA SER A 17 31.50 26.99 43.90
C SER A 17 31.18 25.70 43.10
N THR A 18 30.00 25.12 43.35
CA THR A 18 29.44 24.15 42.44
C THR A 18 29.16 24.89 41.15
N ASP A 19 30.07 24.76 40.19
CA ASP A 19 29.73 25.02 38.80
C ASP A 19 28.57 24.08 38.43
N ALA A 20 27.37 24.53 38.71
CA ALA A 20 26.16 23.96 38.15
C ALA A 20 26.22 24.27 36.66
N SER A 21 26.93 23.43 35.89
CA SER A 21 26.85 23.42 34.45
C SER A 21 25.38 23.20 34.14
N ALA A 22 24.68 24.28 33.79
CA ALA A 22 23.31 24.18 33.30
C ALA A 22 23.34 23.25 32.08
N GLN A 23 22.90 21.98 32.25
CA GLN A 23 22.76 21.09 31.12
C GLN A 23 21.79 21.76 30.16
N PRO A 24 22.16 22.00 28.90
CA PRO A 24 21.25 22.59 27.95
C PRO A 24 20.00 21.70 27.89
N LEU A 25 18.84 22.31 28.05
CA LEU A 25 17.56 21.61 27.90
C LEU A 25 17.59 20.81 26.61
N PRO A 26 17.22 19.52 26.62
CA PRO A 26 17.25 18.70 25.45
C PRO A 26 16.41 19.37 24.34
N ARG A 27 17.02 19.70 23.22
CA ARG A 27 16.32 20.29 22.07
C ARG A 27 15.33 19.25 21.55
N VAL A 28 14.05 19.57 21.65
CA VAL A 28 13.01 18.75 21.04
C VAL A 28 12.99 19.01 19.55
N HIS A 29 13.30 18.01 18.76
CA HIS A 29 13.24 18.09 17.30
C HIS A 29 11.82 17.77 16.82
N ARG A 30 11.38 18.41 15.73
CA ARG A 30 10.09 18.13 15.09
C ARG A 30 10.34 17.70 13.66
N ILE A 31 9.76 16.56 13.26
CA ILE A 31 9.80 16.05 11.89
C ILE A 31 8.38 15.87 11.36
N GLY A 32 8.23 16.01 10.05
CA GLY A 32 6.96 15.77 9.36
C GLY A 32 6.98 14.46 8.57
N VAL A 33 5.89 13.71 8.59
CA VAL A 33 5.68 12.55 7.72
C VAL A 33 4.46 12.80 6.85
N LEU A 34 4.67 12.87 5.54
CA LEU A 34 3.63 13.10 4.55
C LEU A 34 3.32 11.77 3.83
N SER A 35 2.09 11.28 3.98
CA SER A 35 1.64 10.00 3.42
C SER A 35 0.39 10.16 2.55
N PRO A 36 0.29 9.48 1.38
CA PRO A 36 -0.91 9.48 0.57
C PRO A 36 -2.03 8.59 1.14
N GLY A 37 -1.68 7.56 1.92
CA GLY A 37 -2.62 6.60 2.49
C GLY A 37 -3.35 7.10 3.72
N SER A 38 -4.11 6.21 4.37
CA SER A 38 -4.83 6.50 5.60
C SER A 38 -3.95 6.34 6.85
N ALA A 39 -4.36 6.97 7.94
CA ALA A 39 -3.69 6.84 9.23
C ALA A 39 -3.75 5.39 9.74
N THR A 40 -4.88 4.71 9.55
CA THR A 40 -5.14 3.35 10.04
C THR A 40 -4.30 2.31 9.31
N GLU A 41 -4.24 2.38 7.97
CA GLU A 41 -3.44 1.44 7.16
C GLU A 41 -1.94 1.65 7.35
N SER A 42 -1.52 2.88 7.60
CA SER A 42 -0.11 3.21 7.79
C SER A 42 0.43 2.83 9.17
N ALA A 43 -0.43 2.61 10.17
CA ALA A 43 0.02 2.47 11.56
C ALA A 43 0.94 1.27 11.78
N ALA A 44 0.49 0.06 11.49
CA ALA A 44 1.26 -1.16 11.76
C ALA A 44 2.39 -1.39 10.75
N VAL A 45 2.14 -1.10 9.47
CA VAL A 45 3.09 -1.46 8.38
C VAL A 45 4.21 -0.44 8.21
N GLN A 46 3.94 0.84 8.48
CA GLN A 46 4.87 1.91 8.15
C GLN A 46 5.30 2.74 9.36
N ARG A 47 4.35 3.05 10.27
CA ARG A 47 4.63 3.92 11.42
C ARG A 47 5.46 3.21 12.45
N GLU A 48 5.06 2.04 12.89
CA GLU A 48 5.75 1.31 13.95
C GLU A 48 7.19 0.93 13.59
N PRO A 49 7.51 0.38 12.40
CA PRO A 49 8.91 0.14 12.01
C PRO A 49 9.74 1.42 11.91
N PHE A 50 9.15 2.53 11.43
CA PHE A 50 9.82 3.82 11.34
C PHE A 50 10.16 4.39 12.71
N GLU A 51 9.19 4.39 13.64
CA GLU A 51 9.40 4.86 15.01
C GLU A 51 10.38 3.97 15.79
N ARG A 52 10.36 2.65 15.54
CA ARG A 52 11.32 1.71 16.10
C ARG A 52 12.75 2.03 15.62
N GLY A 53 12.93 2.21 14.30
CA GLY A 53 14.22 2.60 13.74
C GLY A 53 14.75 3.91 14.33
N LEU A 54 13.88 4.88 14.60
CA LEU A 54 14.28 6.12 15.28
C LEU A 54 14.71 5.87 16.72
N ARG A 55 14.00 5.00 17.46
CA ARG A 55 14.39 4.61 18.84
C ARG A 55 15.73 3.89 18.87
N ASP A 56 15.97 2.98 17.93
CA ASP A 56 17.24 2.24 17.81
C ASP A 56 18.43 3.18 17.54
N LEU A 57 18.17 4.35 16.93
CA LEU A 57 19.13 5.41 16.69
C LEU A 57 19.21 6.45 17.84
N GLY A 58 18.53 6.20 18.96
CA GLY A 58 18.56 7.06 20.15
C GLY A 58 17.55 8.21 20.15
N TRP A 59 16.67 8.29 19.17
CA TRP A 59 15.58 9.27 19.18
C TRP A 59 14.39 8.74 19.97
N ALA A 60 13.85 9.55 20.88
CA ALA A 60 12.70 9.17 21.70
C ALA A 60 11.44 9.93 21.23
N PRO A 61 10.56 9.32 20.41
CA PRO A 61 9.29 9.91 20.04
C PRO A 61 8.45 10.28 21.29
N GLY A 62 7.94 11.51 21.31
CA GLY A 62 7.19 12.04 22.46
C GLY A 62 8.01 12.77 23.51
N SER A 63 9.36 12.66 23.50
CA SER A 63 10.24 13.40 24.42
C SER A 63 11.29 14.24 23.68
N SER A 64 12.28 13.63 23.04
CA SER A 64 13.32 14.35 22.26
C SER A 64 12.91 14.59 20.81
N LEU A 65 11.86 13.93 20.32
CA LEU A 65 11.38 13.99 18.94
C LEU A 65 9.85 14.05 18.87
N ILE A 66 9.33 15.05 18.18
CA ILE A 66 7.90 15.14 17.81
C ILE A 66 7.76 14.72 16.35
N ILE A 67 6.84 13.81 16.07
CA ILE A 67 6.55 13.34 14.71
C ILE A 67 5.14 13.80 14.31
N GLU A 68 5.09 14.71 13.34
CA GLU A 68 3.85 15.25 12.77
C GLU A 68 3.42 14.42 11.57
N TYR A 69 2.43 13.56 11.74
CA TYR A 69 1.88 12.76 10.64
C TYR A 69 0.79 13.53 9.89
N ARG A 70 0.86 13.50 8.55
CA ARG A 70 -0.18 14.02 7.66
C ARG A 70 -0.55 12.95 6.64
N HIS A 71 -1.81 12.59 6.62
CA HIS A 71 -2.37 11.55 5.77
C HIS A 71 -3.37 12.14 4.80
N ALA A 72 -3.19 11.88 3.50
CA ALA A 72 -4.09 12.37 2.46
C ALA A 72 -5.37 11.54 2.31
N GLU A 73 -5.49 10.42 3.03
CA GLU A 73 -6.65 9.51 3.02
C GLU A 73 -7.05 9.10 1.59
N GLY A 74 -6.05 8.69 0.79
CA GLY A 74 -6.22 8.30 -0.61
C GLY A 74 -6.46 9.46 -1.59
N ARG A 75 -6.57 10.70 -1.12
CA ARG A 75 -6.86 11.88 -1.95
C ARG A 75 -5.57 12.65 -2.26
N ALA A 76 -4.91 12.31 -3.36
CA ALA A 76 -3.63 12.90 -3.76
C ALA A 76 -3.67 14.44 -3.83
N ALA A 77 -4.80 15.04 -4.20
CA ALA A 77 -4.98 16.49 -4.26
C ALA A 77 -4.75 17.20 -2.90
N ARG A 78 -4.91 16.50 -1.77
CA ARG A 78 -4.66 17.05 -0.43
C ARG A 78 -3.18 17.16 -0.06
N LEU A 79 -2.31 16.44 -0.76
CA LEU A 79 -0.88 16.38 -0.40
C LEU A 79 -0.22 17.77 -0.38
N GLY A 80 -0.57 18.65 -1.33
CA GLY A 80 -0.02 20.01 -1.38
C GLY A 80 -0.40 20.87 -0.17
N GLU A 81 -1.64 20.77 0.31
CA GLU A 81 -2.10 21.47 1.51
C GLU A 81 -1.39 20.93 2.76
N LEU A 82 -1.37 19.60 2.91
CA LEU A 82 -0.74 18.90 4.03
C LEU A 82 0.78 19.17 4.10
N ALA A 83 1.45 19.25 2.96
CA ALA A 83 2.85 19.64 2.90
C ALA A 83 3.06 21.07 3.42
N ARG A 84 2.22 22.04 3.01
CA ARG A 84 2.27 23.40 3.52
C ARG A 84 1.97 23.49 5.02
N GLU A 85 1.12 22.62 5.57
CA GLU A 85 0.92 22.52 7.02
C GLU A 85 2.21 22.13 7.74
N LEU A 86 2.95 21.11 7.24
CA LEU A 86 4.22 20.71 7.82
C LEU A 86 5.26 21.84 7.75
N VAL A 87 5.28 22.61 6.67
CA VAL A 87 6.14 23.80 6.55
C VAL A 87 5.78 24.84 7.60
N ARG A 88 4.48 25.14 7.81
CA ARG A 88 4.04 26.07 8.87
C ARG A 88 4.41 25.62 10.28
N LEU A 89 4.47 24.30 10.52
CA LEU A 89 4.93 23.74 11.80
C LEU A 89 6.45 23.81 11.98
N ASN A 90 7.16 24.35 10.99
CA ASN A 90 8.62 24.50 10.99
C ASN A 90 9.35 23.18 11.35
N VAL A 91 8.97 22.09 10.69
CA VAL A 91 9.60 20.80 10.90
C VAL A 91 11.05 20.80 10.40
N ALA A 92 11.93 20.10 11.09
CA ALA A 92 13.36 20.04 10.74
C ALA A 92 13.61 19.22 9.46
N VAL A 93 12.71 18.27 9.14
CA VAL A 93 12.76 17.42 7.95
C VAL A 93 11.38 16.92 7.60
N ILE A 94 11.08 16.76 6.32
CA ILE A 94 9.86 16.12 5.83
C ILE A 94 10.22 14.76 5.27
N VAL A 95 9.64 13.68 5.84
CA VAL A 95 9.69 12.33 5.29
C VAL A 95 8.49 12.17 4.36
N ALA A 96 8.74 12.27 3.06
CA ALA A 96 7.70 12.15 2.04
C ALA A 96 7.61 10.72 1.53
N ARG A 97 6.44 10.11 1.72
CA ARG A 97 6.11 8.76 1.23
C ARG A 97 5.38 8.88 -0.10
N SER A 98 5.82 8.15 -1.10
CA SER A 98 5.34 8.19 -2.50
C SER A 98 5.87 9.35 -3.35
N SER A 99 5.90 9.14 -4.67
CA SER A 99 6.31 10.16 -5.63
C SER A 99 5.43 11.42 -5.62
N PRO A 100 4.08 11.33 -5.54
CA PRO A 100 3.23 12.51 -5.37
C PRO A 100 3.50 13.27 -4.06
N GLY A 101 3.80 12.56 -2.96
CA GLY A 101 4.14 13.18 -1.69
C GLY A 101 5.47 13.97 -1.77
N VAL A 102 6.46 13.44 -2.48
CA VAL A 102 7.73 14.14 -2.73
C VAL A 102 7.53 15.38 -3.59
N ALA A 103 6.75 15.27 -4.66
CA ALA A 103 6.41 16.43 -5.51
C ALA A 103 5.75 17.54 -4.69
N ALA A 104 4.71 17.19 -3.91
CA ALA A 104 4.01 18.14 -3.05
C ALA A 104 4.92 18.77 -1.98
N ALA A 105 5.83 18.00 -1.37
CA ALA A 105 6.79 18.55 -0.41
C ALA A 105 7.78 19.52 -1.08
N ARG A 106 8.28 19.19 -2.28
CA ARG A 106 9.19 20.07 -3.04
C ARG A 106 8.53 21.37 -3.48
N GLU A 107 7.25 21.33 -3.83
CA GLU A 107 6.48 22.54 -4.15
C GLU A 107 6.22 23.40 -2.91
N ALA A 108 6.10 22.79 -1.73
CA ALA A 108 5.78 23.49 -0.50
C ALA A 108 6.99 24.17 0.15
N THR A 109 8.22 23.65 -0.06
CA THR A 109 9.45 24.21 0.55
C THR A 109 10.69 24.02 -0.31
N ALA A 110 11.57 25.02 -0.28
CA ALA A 110 12.93 24.93 -0.83
C ALA A 110 14.01 24.83 0.26
N SER A 111 13.65 24.97 1.53
CA SER A 111 14.62 25.06 2.63
C SER A 111 14.58 23.86 3.59
N ILE A 112 13.42 23.22 3.77
CA ILE A 112 13.30 22.07 4.65
C ILE A 112 13.80 20.81 3.91
N PRO A 113 14.77 20.06 4.46
CA PRO A 113 15.23 18.80 3.86
C PRO A 113 14.09 17.81 3.68
N ILE A 114 14.08 17.11 2.53
CA ILE A 114 13.08 16.09 2.22
C ILE A 114 13.76 14.73 2.13
N VAL A 115 13.38 13.83 3.03
CA VAL A 115 13.76 12.42 2.97
C VAL A 115 12.72 11.69 2.14
N MET A 116 13.15 11.16 1.00
CA MET A 116 12.28 10.37 0.12
C MET A 116 12.21 8.94 0.62
N SER A 117 11.10 8.60 1.28
CA SER A 117 10.76 7.22 1.64
C SER A 117 9.87 6.63 0.56
N ILE A 118 10.46 6.43 -0.63
CA ILE A 118 9.78 5.85 -1.78
C ILE A 118 10.31 4.44 -1.94
N SER A 119 9.45 3.44 -1.77
CA SER A 119 9.63 2.20 -2.52
C SER A 119 9.43 2.55 -4.00
N ARG A 120 10.22 1.99 -4.91
CA ARG A 120 9.94 2.11 -6.35
C ARG A 120 8.47 1.81 -6.54
N PRO A 121 7.71 2.60 -7.35
CA PRO A 121 6.31 2.30 -7.59
C PRO A 121 6.23 0.86 -8.06
N VAL A 122 5.36 0.07 -7.42
CA VAL A 122 5.13 -1.29 -7.87
C VAL A 122 4.51 -1.18 -9.25
N ARG A 123 5.20 -1.73 -10.23
CA ARG A 123 4.67 -1.84 -11.59
C ARG A 123 3.68 -2.98 -11.62
N VAL A 124 2.44 -2.66 -11.94
CA VAL A 124 1.38 -3.65 -12.08
C VAL A 124 1.07 -3.83 -13.56
N GLY A 125 1.28 -5.04 -14.05
CA GLY A 125 0.87 -5.44 -15.39
C GLY A 125 -0.62 -5.79 -15.40
N VAL A 126 -1.38 -5.18 -16.30
CA VAL A 126 -2.77 -5.57 -16.55
C VAL A 126 -2.79 -6.50 -17.74
N LEU A 127 -3.08 -7.78 -17.49
CA LEU A 127 -3.23 -8.79 -18.55
C LEU A 127 -4.64 -8.74 -19.12
N ASP A 128 -4.76 -8.49 -20.40
CA ASP A 128 -6.02 -8.29 -21.10
C ASP A 128 -6.05 -9.00 -22.44
N ASN A 129 -7.25 -9.28 -22.95
CA ASN A 129 -7.47 -9.78 -24.30
C ASN A 129 -7.37 -8.62 -25.30
N ALA A 130 -6.58 -8.79 -26.36
CA ALA A 130 -6.39 -7.78 -27.41
C ALA A 130 -7.71 -7.43 -28.14
N ALA A 131 -8.69 -8.32 -28.14
CA ALA A 131 -10.00 -8.10 -28.76
C ALA A 131 -10.95 -7.25 -27.87
N LEU A 132 -10.62 -7.03 -26.58
CA LEU A 132 -11.43 -6.22 -25.69
C LEU A 132 -11.06 -4.73 -25.78
N ARG A 133 -12.02 -3.87 -25.41
CA ARG A 133 -11.87 -2.41 -25.53
C ARG A 133 -10.76 -1.88 -24.62
N ARG A 134 -9.96 -0.94 -25.16
CA ARG A 134 -8.81 -0.31 -24.49
C ARG A 134 -9.15 0.56 -23.27
N ASP A 135 -10.42 0.96 -23.11
CA ASP A 135 -10.87 1.90 -22.08
C ASP A 135 -10.65 1.37 -20.65
N ALA A 136 -10.62 0.06 -20.49
CA ALA A 136 -10.49 -0.56 -19.17
C ALA A 136 -9.07 -0.45 -18.58
N VAL A 137 -8.01 -0.43 -19.39
CA VAL A 137 -6.64 -0.17 -18.90
C VAL A 137 -6.52 1.27 -18.42
N ALA A 138 -7.23 2.20 -19.05
CA ALA A 138 -7.22 3.61 -18.65
C ALA A 138 -7.85 3.82 -17.26
N SER A 139 -9.00 3.19 -16.99
CA SER A 139 -9.67 3.29 -15.67
C SER A 139 -8.85 2.64 -14.54
N VAL A 140 -8.23 1.48 -14.79
CA VAL A 140 -7.29 0.85 -13.85
C VAL A 140 -6.06 1.74 -13.64
N GLY A 141 -5.58 2.40 -14.71
CA GLY A 141 -4.46 3.33 -14.65
C GLY A 141 -4.71 4.55 -13.78
N GLU A 142 -5.93 5.09 -13.80
CA GLU A 142 -6.32 6.20 -12.92
C GLU A 142 -6.35 5.79 -11.45
N ALA A 143 -7.02 4.68 -11.13
CA ALA A 143 -7.03 4.11 -9.78
C ALA A 143 -5.62 3.77 -9.29
N GLY A 144 -4.78 3.18 -10.16
CA GLY A 144 -3.39 2.86 -9.84
C GLY A 144 -2.56 4.10 -9.48
N ARG A 145 -2.68 5.17 -10.26
CA ARG A 145 -2.00 6.45 -9.95
C ARG A 145 -2.40 7.02 -8.59
N ALA A 146 -3.69 6.95 -8.24
CA ALA A 146 -4.17 7.39 -6.92
C ALA A 146 -3.53 6.58 -5.77
N LEU A 147 -3.18 5.32 -6.02
CA LEU A 147 -2.51 4.42 -5.07
C LEU A 147 -0.97 4.46 -5.16
N GLY A 148 -0.41 5.29 -6.04
CA GLY A 148 1.05 5.36 -6.26
C GLY A 148 1.61 4.14 -7.01
N LEU A 149 0.78 3.44 -7.78
CA LEU A 149 1.16 2.32 -8.64
C LEU A 149 1.43 2.80 -10.06
N GLU A 150 2.37 2.15 -10.75
CA GLU A 150 2.60 2.31 -12.19
C GLU A 150 1.87 1.19 -12.92
N ILE A 151 0.82 1.52 -13.68
CA ILE A 151 0.02 0.54 -14.40
C ILE A 151 0.48 0.45 -15.84
N GLN A 152 0.74 -0.76 -16.32
CA GLN A 152 1.11 -1.04 -17.70
C GLN A 152 0.21 -2.15 -18.28
N GLY A 153 -0.41 -1.87 -19.42
CA GLY A 153 -1.24 -2.86 -20.14
C GLY A 153 -0.39 -3.85 -20.91
N PHE A 154 -0.81 -5.12 -20.88
CA PHE A 154 -0.27 -6.21 -21.69
C PHE A 154 -1.43 -6.96 -22.32
N THR A 155 -1.50 -6.96 -23.65
CA THR A 155 -2.58 -7.59 -24.39
C THR A 155 -2.12 -8.91 -25.02
N VAL A 156 -3.02 -9.88 -25.01
CA VAL A 156 -2.81 -11.21 -25.61
C VAL A 156 -3.81 -11.41 -26.74
N ALA A 157 -3.35 -11.80 -27.89
CA ALA A 157 -4.21 -12.08 -29.05
C ALA A 157 -4.64 -13.57 -29.14
N GLY A 158 -3.90 -14.47 -28.49
CA GLY A 158 -4.13 -15.91 -28.46
C GLY A 158 -3.31 -16.58 -27.35
N SER A 159 -3.62 -17.82 -27.05
CA SER A 159 -2.95 -18.58 -25.99
C SER A 159 -1.45 -18.78 -26.23
N GLU A 160 -1.03 -18.84 -27.48
CA GLU A 160 0.35 -18.96 -27.93
C GLU A 160 1.20 -17.75 -27.53
N ALA A 161 0.60 -16.56 -27.46
CA ALA A 161 1.29 -15.33 -27.10
C ALA A 161 1.50 -15.17 -25.57
N LEU A 162 0.87 -15.98 -24.75
CA LEU A 162 0.95 -15.86 -23.28
C LEU A 162 2.40 -15.92 -22.77
N THR A 163 3.20 -16.89 -23.23
CA THR A 163 4.59 -17.05 -22.79
C THR A 163 5.45 -15.83 -23.14
N GLU A 164 5.27 -15.30 -24.33
CA GLU A 164 5.98 -14.09 -24.79
C GLU A 164 5.54 -12.86 -23.97
N THR A 165 4.23 -12.74 -23.72
CA THR A 165 3.67 -11.64 -22.90
C THR A 165 4.25 -11.65 -21.48
N PHE A 166 4.34 -12.80 -20.82
CA PHE A 166 4.98 -12.92 -19.50
C PHE A 166 6.49 -12.61 -19.56
N THR A 167 7.16 -12.96 -20.64
CA THR A 167 8.55 -12.57 -20.85
C THR A 167 8.69 -11.04 -20.99
N ALA A 168 7.79 -10.40 -21.72
CA ALA A 168 7.75 -8.93 -21.82
C ALA A 168 7.46 -8.27 -20.47
N MET A 169 6.55 -8.81 -19.68
CA MET A 169 6.29 -8.36 -18.29
C MET A 169 7.55 -8.44 -17.42
N SER A 170 8.30 -9.55 -17.51
CA SER A 170 9.58 -9.71 -16.79
C SER A 170 10.61 -8.66 -17.21
N ARG A 171 10.78 -8.41 -18.51
CA ARG A 171 11.67 -7.37 -19.04
C ARG A 171 11.25 -5.97 -18.57
N ALA A 172 9.94 -5.71 -18.52
CA ALA A 172 9.37 -4.46 -18.01
C ALA A 172 9.45 -4.34 -16.48
N ARG A 173 9.96 -5.36 -15.77
CA ARG A 173 10.08 -5.42 -14.31
C ARG A 173 8.73 -5.23 -13.62
N ILE A 174 7.70 -5.90 -14.13
CA ILE A 174 6.39 -5.94 -13.49
C ILE A 174 6.53 -6.67 -12.17
N GLY A 175 6.04 -6.05 -11.11
CA GLY A 175 6.11 -6.56 -9.73
C GLY A 175 4.85 -7.30 -9.27
N ALA A 176 3.71 -7.08 -9.97
CA ALA A 176 2.45 -7.78 -9.72
C ALA A 176 1.58 -7.75 -10.97
N ILE A 177 0.62 -8.67 -11.08
CA ILE A 177 -0.27 -8.80 -12.24
C ILE A 177 -1.72 -8.69 -11.78
N LEU A 178 -2.49 -7.89 -12.53
CA LEU A 178 -3.95 -7.91 -12.53
C LEU A 178 -4.41 -8.64 -13.79
N VAL A 179 -5.01 -9.82 -13.63
CA VAL A 179 -5.62 -10.57 -14.72
C VAL A 179 -7.07 -10.13 -14.83
N ARG A 180 -7.46 -9.67 -16.02
CA ARG A 180 -8.84 -9.22 -16.25
C ARG A 180 -9.79 -10.39 -16.49
N ALA A 181 -11.08 -10.16 -16.17
CA ALA A 181 -12.14 -11.10 -16.49
C ALA A 181 -12.30 -11.22 -18.01
N ASP A 182 -12.06 -12.41 -18.55
CA ASP A 182 -12.23 -12.72 -19.95
C ASP A 182 -12.56 -14.21 -20.13
N PRO A 183 -13.81 -14.56 -20.51
CA PRO A 183 -14.23 -15.95 -20.66
C PRO A 183 -13.71 -16.59 -21.97
N LEU A 184 -13.30 -15.80 -22.95
CA LEU A 184 -12.93 -16.32 -24.27
C LEU A 184 -11.47 -16.75 -24.37
N LEU A 185 -10.58 -16.01 -23.74
CA LEU A 185 -9.13 -16.25 -23.84
C LEU A 185 -8.53 -16.62 -22.48
N LEU A 186 -8.79 -15.79 -21.46
CA LEU A 186 -8.07 -15.93 -20.20
C LEU A 186 -8.59 -17.11 -19.35
N GLU A 187 -9.90 -17.34 -19.31
CA GLU A 187 -10.47 -18.45 -18.55
C GLU A 187 -10.05 -19.83 -19.08
N PRO A 188 -10.15 -20.14 -20.38
CA PRO A 188 -9.69 -21.43 -20.90
C PRO A 188 -8.21 -21.69 -20.66
N ASN A 189 -7.41 -20.64 -20.57
CA ASN A 189 -5.97 -20.71 -20.38
C ASN A 189 -5.54 -20.47 -18.91
N ARG A 190 -6.46 -20.48 -17.94
CA ARG A 190 -6.18 -20.17 -16.52
C ARG A 190 -5.02 -20.93 -15.94
N SER A 191 -4.92 -22.22 -16.18
CA SER A 191 -3.83 -23.05 -15.66
C SER A 191 -2.47 -22.63 -16.21
N GLN A 192 -2.39 -22.26 -17.49
CA GLN A 192 -1.18 -21.75 -18.12
C GLN A 192 -0.80 -20.37 -17.53
N ILE A 193 -1.79 -19.47 -17.36
CA ILE A 193 -1.56 -18.14 -16.79
C ILE A 193 -1.06 -18.24 -15.35
N VAL A 194 -1.68 -19.09 -14.52
CA VAL A 194 -1.27 -19.33 -13.14
C VAL A 194 0.16 -19.90 -13.09
N ALA A 195 0.47 -20.89 -13.94
CA ALA A 195 1.79 -21.49 -14.01
C ALA A 195 2.86 -20.46 -14.47
N LEU A 196 2.54 -19.61 -15.45
CA LEU A 196 3.44 -18.55 -15.91
C LEU A 196 3.67 -17.49 -14.84
N ALA A 197 2.64 -17.08 -14.11
CA ALA A 197 2.76 -16.15 -12.99
C ALA A 197 3.68 -16.72 -11.89
N ALA A 198 3.46 -17.98 -11.50
CA ALA A 198 4.28 -18.66 -10.50
C ALA A 198 5.75 -18.82 -10.95
N ARG A 199 6.00 -19.28 -12.18
CA ARG A 199 7.35 -19.45 -12.75
C ARG A 199 8.14 -18.13 -12.81
N ASN A 200 7.47 -17.03 -13.10
CA ASN A 200 8.08 -15.70 -13.16
C ASN A 200 8.08 -14.99 -11.79
N ARG A 201 7.64 -15.68 -10.70
CA ARG A 201 7.53 -15.12 -9.35
C ARG A 201 6.75 -13.81 -9.31
N MET A 202 5.69 -13.72 -10.08
CA MET A 202 4.83 -12.53 -10.18
C MET A 202 3.55 -12.77 -9.37
N PRO A 203 3.38 -12.08 -8.24
CA PRO A 203 2.10 -12.06 -7.53
C PRO A 203 0.98 -11.64 -8.46
N ALA A 204 -0.13 -12.37 -8.46
CA ALA A 204 -1.24 -12.06 -9.34
C ALA A 204 -2.58 -12.07 -8.59
N ILE A 205 -3.43 -11.11 -8.93
CA ILE A 205 -4.84 -11.11 -8.57
C ILE A 205 -5.65 -11.50 -9.79
N TYR A 206 -6.58 -12.40 -9.60
CA TYR A 206 -7.40 -13.00 -10.63
C TYR A 206 -8.87 -12.58 -10.48
N PRO A 207 -9.67 -12.65 -11.56
CA PRO A 207 -11.07 -12.28 -11.48
C PRO A 207 -11.90 -13.28 -10.67
N TRP A 208 -11.63 -14.59 -10.76
CA TRP A 208 -12.51 -15.60 -10.19
C TRP A 208 -11.77 -16.67 -9.42
N ARG A 209 -12.48 -17.29 -8.48
CA ARG A 209 -12.01 -18.33 -7.57
C ARG A 209 -11.29 -19.49 -8.30
N PHE A 210 -11.79 -19.96 -9.44
CA PHE A 210 -11.21 -21.10 -10.13
C PHE A 210 -9.74 -20.89 -10.60
N TYR A 211 -9.26 -19.66 -10.65
CA TYR A 211 -7.82 -19.40 -10.81
C TYR A 211 -7.05 -19.72 -9.52
N VAL A 212 -7.64 -19.46 -8.37
CA VAL A 212 -7.05 -19.74 -7.07
C VAL A 212 -7.04 -21.26 -6.82
N ASP A 213 -8.12 -21.94 -7.20
CA ASP A 213 -8.22 -23.41 -7.17
C ASP A 213 -7.17 -24.07 -8.10
N ALA A 214 -6.79 -23.40 -9.19
CA ALA A 214 -5.68 -23.81 -10.06
C ALA A 214 -4.27 -23.49 -9.51
N GLY A 215 -4.17 -22.94 -8.30
CA GLY A 215 -2.92 -22.58 -7.63
C GLY A 215 -2.56 -21.10 -7.69
N GLY A 216 -3.46 -20.23 -8.15
CA GLY A 216 -3.28 -18.79 -8.14
C GLY A 216 -3.24 -18.18 -6.74
N LEU A 217 -2.68 -16.98 -6.61
CA LEU A 217 -2.44 -16.34 -5.31
C LEU A 217 -3.73 -15.82 -4.66
N MET A 218 -4.54 -15.03 -5.37
CA MET A 218 -5.77 -14.47 -4.84
C MET A 218 -6.75 -14.09 -5.96
N SER A 219 -8.05 -14.08 -5.63
CA SER A 219 -9.08 -13.59 -6.54
C SER A 219 -10.02 -12.63 -5.84
N TYR A 220 -10.55 -11.66 -6.62
CA TYR A 220 -11.58 -10.74 -6.15
C TYR A 220 -12.52 -10.40 -7.29
N ALA A 221 -13.73 -10.94 -7.25
CA ALA A 221 -14.79 -10.64 -8.19
C ALA A 221 -16.17 -11.10 -7.67
N GLU A 222 -17.19 -10.95 -8.50
CA GLU A 222 -18.50 -11.53 -8.24
C GLU A 222 -18.43 -13.05 -8.13
N ASN A 223 -19.25 -13.61 -7.24
CA ASN A 223 -19.45 -15.05 -7.14
C ASN A 223 -20.27 -15.54 -8.35
N LEU A 224 -19.58 -16.08 -9.36
CA LEU A 224 -20.21 -16.52 -10.62
C LEU A 224 -21.34 -17.55 -10.44
N PRO A 225 -21.20 -18.60 -9.62
CA PRO A 225 -22.31 -19.54 -9.35
C PRO A 225 -23.56 -18.83 -8.83
N ALA A 226 -23.41 -17.92 -7.88
CA ALA A 226 -24.53 -17.15 -7.33
C ALA A 226 -25.17 -16.21 -8.39
N PHE A 227 -24.33 -15.61 -9.24
CA PHE A 227 -24.78 -14.74 -10.33
C PHE A 227 -25.59 -15.53 -11.36
N HIS A 228 -25.11 -16.69 -11.80
CA HIS A 228 -25.84 -17.56 -12.73
C HIS A 228 -27.11 -18.14 -12.11
N TYR A 229 -27.08 -18.55 -10.83
CA TYR A 229 -28.28 -19.00 -10.14
C TYR A 229 -29.35 -17.90 -10.13
N ARG A 230 -28.96 -16.66 -9.86
CA ARG A 230 -29.89 -15.52 -9.87
C ARG A 230 -30.47 -15.24 -11.26
N SER A 231 -29.73 -15.49 -12.34
CA SER A 231 -30.23 -15.34 -13.71
C SER A 231 -31.44 -16.22 -14.00
N ALA A 232 -31.56 -17.37 -13.34
CA ALA A 232 -32.72 -18.24 -13.48
C ALA A 232 -34.04 -17.56 -13.04
N SER A 233 -33.98 -16.64 -12.06
CA SER A 233 -35.16 -15.87 -11.63
C SER A 233 -35.71 -14.94 -12.72
N TYR A 234 -34.81 -14.41 -13.56
CA TYR A 234 -35.22 -13.60 -14.72
C TYR A 234 -35.85 -14.44 -15.79
N VAL A 235 -35.29 -15.61 -16.07
CA VAL A 235 -35.88 -16.59 -17.00
C VAL A 235 -37.27 -16.99 -16.53
N ASP A 236 -37.44 -17.33 -15.26
CA ASP A 236 -38.75 -17.71 -14.68
C ASP A 236 -39.80 -16.60 -14.86
N ARG A 237 -39.44 -15.35 -14.54
CA ARG A 237 -40.33 -14.20 -14.69
C ARG A 237 -40.75 -13.97 -16.15
N ILE A 238 -39.80 -14.09 -17.09
CA ILE A 238 -40.09 -13.96 -18.53
C ILE A 238 -41.01 -15.07 -19.02
N LEU A 239 -40.73 -16.32 -18.63
CA LEU A 239 -41.57 -17.46 -18.97
C LEU A 239 -43.00 -17.35 -18.39
N LYS A 240 -43.17 -16.64 -17.27
CA LYS A 240 -44.45 -16.30 -16.65
C LYS A 240 -45.13 -15.05 -17.24
N GLY A 241 -44.57 -14.48 -18.31
CA GLY A 241 -45.15 -13.37 -19.05
C GLY A 241 -44.65 -11.97 -18.73
N ALA A 242 -43.62 -11.82 -17.88
CA ALA A 242 -43.01 -10.52 -17.70
C ALA A 242 -42.23 -10.06 -18.95
N ARG A 243 -42.39 -8.80 -19.32
CA ARG A 243 -41.65 -8.26 -20.48
C ARG A 243 -40.19 -7.98 -20.08
N PRO A 244 -39.19 -8.39 -20.88
CA PRO A 244 -37.79 -8.14 -20.57
C PRO A 244 -37.48 -6.66 -20.32
N ALA A 245 -38.12 -5.74 -21.02
CA ALA A 245 -37.93 -4.29 -20.88
C ALA A 245 -38.38 -3.74 -19.50
N ASP A 246 -39.26 -4.45 -18.79
CA ASP A 246 -39.77 -4.05 -17.47
C ASP A 246 -38.93 -4.63 -16.31
N LEU A 247 -37.95 -5.49 -16.64
CA LEU A 247 -37.11 -6.12 -15.65
C LEU A 247 -35.89 -5.20 -15.34
N PRO A 248 -35.57 -4.96 -14.06
CA PRO A 248 -34.45 -4.13 -13.72
C PRO A 248 -33.11 -4.79 -14.13
N VAL A 249 -32.16 -3.97 -14.59
CA VAL A 249 -30.77 -4.41 -14.76
C VAL A 249 -30.13 -4.41 -13.37
N GLU A 250 -29.76 -5.59 -12.88
CA GLU A 250 -29.11 -5.73 -11.59
C GLU A 250 -27.59 -5.89 -11.76
N GLN A 251 -26.83 -5.19 -10.95
CA GLN A 251 -25.39 -5.40 -10.82
C GLN A 251 -25.12 -6.39 -9.68
N PRO A 252 -24.03 -7.18 -9.75
CA PRO A 252 -23.60 -8.00 -8.64
C PRO A 252 -23.35 -7.14 -7.41
N THR A 253 -23.93 -7.54 -6.28
CA THR A 253 -23.75 -6.86 -4.98
C THR A 253 -22.85 -7.65 -4.04
N LYS A 254 -22.61 -8.94 -4.35
CA LYS A 254 -21.77 -9.82 -3.54
C LYS A 254 -20.51 -10.17 -4.31
N PHE A 255 -19.37 -9.71 -3.79
CA PHE A 255 -18.05 -10.06 -4.26
C PHE A 255 -17.47 -11.13 -3.34
N GLU A 256 -16.57 -11.94 -3.87
CA GLU A 256 -15.86 -12.99 -3.16
C GLU A 256 -14.37 -12.71 -3.23
N PHE A 257 -13.71 -12.71 -2.08
CA PHE A 257 -12.28 -12.52 -1.95
C PHE A 257 -11.66 -13.81 -1.41
N VAL A 258 -10.87 -14.49 -2.23
CA VAL A 258 -10.19 -15.74 -1.86
C VAL A 258 -8.67 -15.53 -1.88
N VAL A 259 -7.98 -16.06 -0.87
CA VAL A 259 -6.52 -15.99 -0.74
C VAL A 259 -5.94 -17.39 -0.58
N ASN A 260 -4.87 -17.69 -1.32
CA ASN A 260 -4.13 -18.96 -1.26
C ASN A 260 -2.79 -18.75 -0.56
N LEU A 261 -2.66 -19.21 0.69
CA LEU A 261 -1.45 -19.07 1.48
C LEU A 261 -0.33 -20.02 0.98
N LYS A 262 -0.67 -21.15 0.36
CA LYS A 262 0.32 -22.02 -0.26
C LYS A 262 1.01 -21.31 -1.44
N ALA A 263 0.25 -20.64 -2.28
CA ALA A 263 0.79 -19.82 -3.36
C ALA A 263 1.59 -18.62 -2.82
N ALA A 264 1.14 -17.99 -1.74
CA ALA A 264 1.87 -16.90 -1.09
C ALA A 264 3.24 -17.36 -0.59
N ARG A 265 3.29 -18.51 0.12
CA ARG A 265 4.55 -19.12 0.59
C ARG A 265 5.50 -19.44 -0.57
N ALA A 266 4.99 -19.99 -1.69
CA ALA A 266 5.80 -20.29 -2.87
C ALA A 266 6.41 -19.04 -3.54
N LEU A 267 5.79 -17.88 -3.33
CA LEU A 267 6.26 -16.57 -3.82
C LEU A 267 7.09 -15.80 -2.78
N ASP A 268 7.38 -16.38 -1.60
CA ASP A 268 8.02 -15.72 -0.44
C ASP A 268 7.25 -14.48 0.04
N LEU A 269 5.93 -14.53 -0.03
CA LEU A 269 5.06 -13.44 0.38
C LEU A 269 4.42 -13.71 1.73
N THR A 270 4.43 -12.70 2.59
CA THR A 270 3.62 -12.67 3.81
C THR A 270 2.37 -11.85 3.53
N ILE A 271 1.20 -12.47 3.61
CA ILE A 271 -0.07 -11.78 3.46
C ILE A 271 -0.39 -11.04 4.78
N PRO A 272 -0.61 -9.71 4.75
CA PRO A 272 -0.94 -8.96 5.95
C PRO A 272 -2.21 -9.49 6.63
N HIS A 273 -2.19 -9.58 7.97
CA HIS A 273 -3.32 -10.10 8.74
C HIS A 273 -4.64 -9.36 8.45
N GLY A 274 -4.59 -8.02 8.30
CA GLY A 274 -5.77 -7.22 7.94
C GLY A 274 -6.36 -7.54 6.56
N LEU A 275 -5.57 -8.11 5.64
CA LEU A 275 -6.06 -8.59 4.35
C LEU A 275 -6.72 -9.98 4.50
N LEU A 276 -6.14 -10.86 5.33
CA LEU A 276 -6.71 -12.17 5.62
C LEU A 276 -8.08 -12.06 6.33
N LEU A 277 -8.23 -11.10 7.24
CA LEU A 277 -9.52 -10.84 7.90
C LEU A 277 -10.63 -10.35 6.96
N ARG A 278 -10.29 -9.88 5.77
CA ARG A 278 -11.23 -9.43 4.74
C ARG A 278 -11.52 -10.50 3.70
N ALA A 279 -10.78 -11.60 3.72
CA ALA A 279 -10.99 -12.71 2.82
C ALA A 279 -12.25 -13.49 3.25
N ASP A 280 -13.09 -13.83 2.27
CA ASP A 280 -14.22 -14.74 2.48
C ASP A 280 -13.73 -16.18 2.67
N GLU A 281 -12.57 -16.51 2.06
CA GLU A 281 -11.93 -17.81 2.19
C GLU A 281 -10.41 -17.69 2.11
N VAL A 282 -9.74 -18.48 2.94
CA VAL A 282 -8.28 -18.63 2.95
C VAL A 282 -7.95 -20.11 2.72
N ILE A 283 -7.24 -20.41 1.62
CA ILE A 283 -6.76 -21.77 1.27
C ILE A 283 -5.34 -21.92 1.83
N GLU A 284 -5.11 -22.96 2.64
CA GLU A 284 -3.85 -23.26 3.32
C GLU A 284 -2.96 -24.29 2.57
#